data_3bb02c765374ad7de61f7f227ac2514a
#
_entry.id   3bb02c765374ad7de61f7f227ac2514a
#
_cell.length_a   1.000
_cell.length_b   1.000
_cell.length_c   1.000
_cell.angle_alpha   90.00
_cell.angle_beta   90.00
_cell.angle_gamma   90.00
#
_symmetry.space_group_name_H-M   'P 1'
#
loop_
_entity.id
_entity.type
_entity.pdbx_description
1 polymer ?
#
loop_
_entity_poly.entity_id
_entity_poly.type
_entity_poly.pdbx_seq_one_letter_code
_entity_poly.pdbx_strand_id
1 'polypeptide(L)'
;VIPQKDNLDEQLTVTENLYIYGRYFGLANKFIKGKIDELLEFAQLEEKRDAKVESLSGGMKRRLTIARALVSEPDILMLDEPTTGLDPQARHILWDRLFRLKEKGVTLVITTHFMDEAEQLCERLIVIDRGKIMAEGSPSDLIKKYSSKEVLELRFGSDNNEAVAEKLRDKCERLEVLPDRILLYSENAEKTLEEIMKSGQHPRTSLVRRSSLEDVFLRLTGRTLVE
;
A
#
# COMPACT_ATOMS: atom_id res chain seq x y z
N VAL A 1 -16.28 -4.59 9.45
CA VAL A 1 -15.19 -5.26 8.72
C VAL A 1 -15.53 -5.26 7.24
N ILE A 2 -14.57 -4.89 6.41
CA ILE A 2 -14.68 -4.92 4.95
C ILE A 2 -13.72 -6.00 4.44
N PRO A 3 -14.24 -7.13 3.94
CA PRO A 3 -13.42 -8.24 3.45
C PRO A 3 -12.76 -7.86 2.11
N GLN A 4 -11.74 -8.64 1.72
CA GLN A 4 -11.04 -8.50 0.44
C GLN A 4 -12.00 -8.62 -0.76
N LYS A 5 -12.90 -9.62 -0.72
CA LYS A 5 -13.92 -9.80 -1.76
C LYS A 5 -15.12 -8.90 -1.51
N ASP A 6 -15.56 -8.20 -2.54
CA ASP A 6 -16.78 -7.41 -2.45
C ASP A 6 -17.99 -8.33 -2.28
N ASN A 7 -18.87 -7.94 -1.37
CA ASN A 7 -20.10 -8.66 -1.05
C ASN A 7 -21.35 -7.80 -1.35
N LEU A 8 -21.28 -7.05 -2.45
CA LEU A 8 -22.37 -6.23 -2.95
C LEU A 8 -23.44 -7.11 -3.59
N ASP A 9 -24.69 -6.69 -3.52
CA ASP A 9 -25.77 -7.30 -4.29
C ASP A 9 -25.75 -6.71 -5.71
N GLU A 10 -25.38 -7.53 -6.69
CA GLU A 10 -25.21 -7.10 -8.08
C GLU A 10 -26.53 -6.77 -8.78
N GLN A 11 -27.66 -7.32 -8.27
CA GLN A 11 -28.99 -7.07 -8.84
C GLN A 11 -29.59 -5.73 -8.40
N LEU A 12 -29.05 -5.15 -7.34
CA LEU A 12 -29.47 -3.86 -6.82
C LEU A 12 -28.68 -2.71 -7.46
N THR A 13 -29.30 -1.53 -7.45
CA THR A 13 -28.61 -0.30 -7.78
C THR A 13 -27.59 0.10 -6.68
N VAL A 14 -26.72 1.04 -7.01
CA VAL A 14 -25.76 1.62 -6.06
C VAL A 14 -26.50 2.18 -4.83
N THR A 15 -27.55 2.97 -5.06
CA THR A 15 -28.36 3.56 -3.98
C THR A 15 -29.07 2.50 -3.15
N GLU A 16 -29.63 1.46 -3.77
CA GLU A 16 -30.30 0.38 -3.06
C GLU A 16 -29.36 -0.42 -2.19
N ASN A 17 -28.12 -0.68 -2.65
CA ASN A 17 -27.09 -1.34 -1.83
C ASN A 17 -26.78 -0.55 -0.55
N LEU A 18 -26.62 0.77 -0.66
CA LEU A 18 -26.40 1.63 0.52
C LEU A 18 -27.60 1.60 1.45
N TYR A 19 -28.80 1.72 0.89
CA TYR A 19 -30.05 1.76 1.66
C TYR A 19 -30.31 0.45 2.42
N ILE A 20 -30.25 -0.70 1.73
CA ILE A 20 -30.54 -2.01 2.35
C ILE A 20 -29.52 -2.33 3.44
N TYR A 21 -28.24 -2.00 3.22
CA TYR A 21 -27.22 -2.23 4.22
C TYR A 21 -27.44 -1.40 5.49
N GLY A 22 -27.86 -0.14 5.35
CA GLY A 22 -28.29 0.66 6.50
C GLY A 22 -29.48 0.03 7.23
N ARG A 23 -30.40 -0.60 6.50
CA ARG A 23 -31.54 -1.33 7.10
C ARG A 23 -31.10 -2.55 7.90
N TYR A 24 -30.06 -3.27 7.46
CA TYR A 24 -29.49 -4.38 8.24
C TYR A 24 -28.92 -3.95 9.59
N PHE A 25 -28.40 -2.72 9.69
CA PHE A 25 -28.01 -2.12 10.96
C PHE A 25 -29.15 -1.53 11.79
N GLY A 26 -30.42 -1.70 11.36
CA GLY A 26 -31.58 -1.18 12.06
C GLY A 26 -31.74 0.34 11.98
N LEU A 27 -31.02 1.01 11.09
CA LEU A 27 -31.06 2.46 10.97
C LEU A 27 -32.43 2.93 10.42
N ALA A 28 -32.88 4.11 10.87
CA ALA A 28 -34.12 4.72 10.41
C ALA A 28 -34.02 5.14 8.94
N ASN A 29 -35.13 4.95 8.18
CA ASN A 29 -35.20 5.31 6.76
C ASN A 29 -34.77 6.76 6.48
N LYS A 30 -35.20 7.69 7.32
CA LYS A 30 -34.88 9.11 7.19
C LYS A 30 -33.37 9.36 7.33
N PHE A 31 -32.72 8.68 8.28
CA PHE A 31 -31.28 8.77 8.49
C PHE A 31 -30.51 8.26 7.27
N ILE A 32 -30.82 7.04 6.82
CA ILE A 32 -30.15 6.41 5.67
C ILE A 32 -30.27 7.32 4.42
N LYS A 33 -31.50 7.76 4.12
CA LYS A 33 -31.74 8.64 2.95
C LYS A 33 -30.97 9.96 3.03
N GLY A 34 -30.79 10.52 4.24
CA GLY A 34 -29.98 11.72 4.45
C GLY A 34 -28.47 11.50 4.26
N LYS A 35 -27.98 10.26 4.36
CA LYS A 35 -26.58 9.92 4.19
C LYS A 35 -26.19 9.49 2.78
N ILE A 36 -27.13 9.09 1.94
CA ILE A 36 -26.86 8.52 0.62
C ILE A 36 -26.00 9.47 -0.23
N ASP A 37 -26.31 10.74 -0.28
CA ASP A 37 -25.58 11.69 -1.12
C ASP A 37 -24.13 11.86 -0.66
N GLU A 38 -23.86 11.95 0.66
CA GLU A 38 -22.50 11.98 1.23
C GLU A 38 -21.73 10.69 0.90
N LEU A 39 -22.39 9.53 0.97
CA LEU A 39 -21.77 8.23 0.66
C LEU A 39 -21.48 8.05 -0.83
N LEU A 40 -22.36 8.57 -1.70
CA LEU A 40 -22.16 8.59 -3.15
C LEU A 40 -20.98 9.50 -3.52
N GLU A 41 -20.89 10.70 -2.92
CA GLU A 41 -19.76 11.61 -3.08
C GLU A 41 -18.45 10.95 -2.61
N PHE A 42 -18.47 10.29 -1.44
CA PHE A 42 -17.32 9.53 -0.95
C PHE A 42 -16.86 8.48 -1.96
N ALA A 43 -17.79 7.73 -2.54
CA ALA A 43 -17.50 6.69 -3.51
C ALA A 43 -17.20 7.23 -4.94
N GLN A 44 -17.47 8.52 -5.21
CA GLN A 44 -17.49 9.11 -6.57
C GLN A 44 -18.43 8.33 -7.50
N LEU A 45 -19.65 8.12 -7.05
CA LEU A 45 -20.69 7.36 -7.75
C LEU A 45 -21.99 8.14 -7.90
N GLU A 46 -21.97 9.46 -7.79
CA GLU A 46 -23.16 10.34 -7.89
C GLU A 46 -23.90 10.10 -9.21
N GLU A 47 -23.17 10.05 -10.32
CA GLU A 47 -23.73 9.83 -11.66
C GLU A 47 -24.16 8.36 -11.90
N LYS A 48 -23.75 7.45 -11.02
CA LYS A 48 -24.05 6.01 -11.08
C LYS A 48 -25.07 5.57 -10.03
N ARG A 49 -25.75 6.51 -9.36
CA ARG A 49 -26.65 6.22 -8.25
C ARG A 49 -27.73 5.18 -8.56
N ASP A 50 -28.28 5.22 -9.77
CA ASP A 50 -29.35 4.34 -10.25
C ASP A 50 -28.82 3.20 -11.15
N ALA A 51 -27.50 3.12 -11.36
CA ALA A 51 -26.89 2.03 -12.10
C ALA A 51 -26.85 0.76 -11.26
N LYS A 52 -27.06 -0.40 -11.88
CA LYS A 52 -26.88 -1.69 -11.23
C LYS A 52 -25.40 -1.95 -10.92
N VAL A 53 -25.14 -2.57 -9.78
CA VAL A 53 -23.77 -2.85 -9.32
C VAL A 53 -23.00 -3.75 -10.28
N GLU A 54 -23.67 -4.65 -10.99
CA GLU A 54 -23.04 -5.51 -12.00
C GLU A 54 -22.32 -4.71 -13.11
N SER A 55 -22.80 -3.49 -13.41
CA SER A 55 -22.23 -2.62 -14.47
C SER A 55 -21.02 -1.80 -14.00
N LEU A 56 -20.64 -1.86 -12.72
CA LEU A 56 -19.54 -1.11 -12.16
C LEU A 56 -18.20 -1.80 -12.40
N SER A 57 -17.13 -1.00 -12.58
CA SER A 57 -15.76 -1.51 -12.53
C SER A 57 -15.39 -2.03 -11.14
N GLY A 58 -14.35 -2.88 -11.05
CA GLY A 58 -13.86 -3.37 -9.76
C GLY A 58 -13.52 -2.26 -8.76
N GLY A 59 -12.85 -1.20 -9.22
CA GLY A 59 -12.55 -0.04 -8.39
C GLY A 59 -13.80 0.70 -7.90
N MET A 60 -14.85 0.81 -8.73
CA MET A 60 -16.13 1.38 -8.33
C MET A 60 -16.83 0.49 -7.30
N LYS A 61 -16.86 -0.83 -7.51
CA LYS A 61 -17.43 -1.80 -6.54
C LYS A 61 -16.70 -1.70 -5.20
N ARG A 62 -15.37 -1.62 -5.22
CA ARG A 62 -14.59 -1.48 -3.98
C ARG A 62 -14.92 -0.20 -3.21
N ARG A 63 -14.98 0.95 -3.89
CA ARG A 63 -15.38 2.22 -3.27
C ARG A 63 -16.80 2.18 -2.72
N LEU A 64 -17.73 1.55 -3.43
CA LEU A 64 -19.10 1.35 -2.96
C LEU A 64 -19.14 0.45 -1.70
N THR A 65 -18.35 -0.62 -1.66
CA THR A 65 -18.25 -1.51 -0.50
C THR A 65 -17.80 -0.76 0.75
N ILE A 66 -16.82 0.14 0.61
CA ILE A 66 -16.34 0.96 1.72
C ILE A 66 -17.40 2.02 2.12
N ALA A 67 -17.97 2.73 1.15
CA ALA A 67 -19.04 3.69 1.40
C ALA A 67 -20.24 3.06 2.13
N ARG A 68 -20.60 1.84 1.73
CA ARG A 68 -21.65 1.06 2.38
C ARG A 68 -21.36 0.79 3.86
N ALA A 69 -20.11 0.48 4.21
CA ALA A 69 -19.73 0.26 5.59
C ALA A 69 -19.75 1.56 6.43
N LEU A 70 -19.66 2.72 5.80
CA LEU A 70 -19.74 4.02 6.47
C LEU A 70 -21.15 4.46 6.79
N VAL A 71 -22.18 3.79 6.26
CA VAL A 71 -23.59 4.17 6.51
C VAL A 71 -23.96 4.19 7.99
N SER A 72 -23.30 3.34 8.81
CA SER A 72 -23.50 3.26 10.25
C SER A 72 -22.59 4.17 11.08
N GLU A 73 -21.83 5.06 10.44
CA GLU A 73 -20.90 5.99 11.10
C GLU A 73 -19.96 5.29 12.11
N PRO A 74 -19.16 4.31 11.68
CA PRO A 74 -18.34 3.53 12.60
C PRO A 74 -17.14 4.33 13.12
N ASP A 75 -16.82 4.17 14.41
CA ASP A 75 -15.58 4.70 14.99
C ASP A 75 -14.34 3.94 14.53
N ILE A 76 -14.52 2.65 14.19
CA ILE A 76 -13.44 1.75 13.75
C ILE A 76 -13.84 1.06 12.45
N LEU A 77 -12.98 1.16 11.44
CA LEU A 77 -13.14 0.52 10.15
C LEU A 77 -12.00 -0.47 9.91
N MET A 78 -12.33 -1.76 9.80
CA MET A 78 -11.36 -2.81 9.47
C MET A 78 -11.43 -3.12 7.98
N LEU A 79 -10.30 -3.02 7.30
CA LEU A 79 -10.18 -3.20 5.85
C LEU A 79 -9.18 -4.33 5.58
N ASP A 80 -9.64 -5.35 4.89
CA ASP A 80 -8.80 -6.46 4.49
C ASP A 80 -8.38 -6.27 3.03
N GLU A 81 -7.08 -6.03 2.82
CA GLU A 81 -6.47 -5.77 1.50
C GLU A 81 -7.28 -4.80 0.62
N PRO A 82 -7.50 -3.55 1.06
CA PRO A 82 -8.50 -2.67 0.42
C PRO A 82 -8.19 -2.29 -1.02
N THR A 83 -6.94 -2.34 -1.45
CA THR A 83 -6.50 -1.90 -2.78
C THR A 83 -6.12 -3.05 -3.72
N THR A 84 -6.24 -4.29 -3.27
CA THR A 84 -5.92 -5.46 -4.11
C THR A 84 -6.80 -5.51 -5.36
N GLY A 85 -6.17 -5.68 -6.52
CA GLY A 85 -6.86 -5.73 -7.82
C GLY A 85 -7.27 -4.37 -8.39
N LEU A 86 -6.92 -3.26 -7.74
CA LEU A 86 -7.15 -1.92 -8.26
C LEU A 86 -5.99 -1.46 -9.14
N ASP A 87 -6.32 -0.73 -10.21
CA ASP A 87 -5.32 0.01 -10.96
C ASP A 87 -4.69 1.15 -10.12
N PRO A 88 -3.51 1.68 -10.50
CA PRO A 88 -2.83 2.70 -9.72
C PRO A 88 -3.68 3.96 -9.45
N GLN A 89 -4.49 4.40 -10.40
CA GLN A 89 -5.34 5.58 -10.23
C GLN A 89 -6.45 5.32 -9.20
N ALA A 90 -7.13 4.18 -9.29
CA ALA A 90 -8.17 3.79 -8.35
C ALA A 90 -7.60 3.62 -6.93
N ARG A 91 -6.36 3.10 -6.80
CA ARG A 91 -5.65 2.98 -5.53
C ARG A 91 -5.41 4.34 -4.88
N HIS A 92 -4.87 5.31 -5.62
CA HIS A 92 -4.63 6.67 -5.08
C HIS A 92 -5.94 7.37 -4.67
N ILE A 93 -7.00 7.22 -5.45
CA ILE A 93 -8.32 7.75 -5.09
C ILE A 93 -8.78 7.16 -3.76
N LEU A 94 -8.64 5.84 -3.59
CA LEU A 94 -9.04 5.17 -2.36
C LEU A 94 -8.19 5.64 -1.16
N TRP A 95 -6.87 5.76 -1.32
CA TRP A 95 -5.99 6.28 -0.25
C TRP A 95 -6.40 7.69 0.21
N ASP A 96 -6.68 8.60 -0.72
CA ASP A 96 -7.18 9.94 -0.40
C ASP A 96 -8.47 9.86 0.45
N ARG A 97 -9.40 8.97 0.09
CA ARG A 97 -10.64 8.79 0.84
C ARG A 97 -10.41 8.22 2.25
N LEU A 98 -9.54 7.22 2.37
CA LEU A 98 -9.18 6.63 3.67
C LEU A 98 -8.46 7.66 4.55
N PHE A 99 -7.57 8.47 3.97
CA PHE A 99 -6.90 9.54 4.71
C PHE A 99 -7.90 10.55 5.28
N ARG A 100 -8.87 11.00 4.48
CA ARG A 100 -9.94 11.91 4.95
C ARG A 100 -10.82 11.29 6.05
N LEU A 101 -11.01 9.97 6.06
CA LEU A 101 -11.70 9.31 7.17
C LEU A 101 -10.90 9.38 8.47
N LYS A 102 -9.58 9.20 8.39
CA LYS A 102 -8.70 9.40 9.56
C LYS A 102 -8.79 10.82 10.10
N GLU A 103 -8.75 11.83 9.23
CA GLU A 103 -8.91 13.24 9.62
C GLU A 103 -10.26 13.52 10.32
N LYS A 104 -11.31 12.78 9.95
CA LYS A 104 -12.62 12.83 10.61
C LYS A 104 -12.67 12.04 11.93
N GLY A 105 -11.56 11.40 12.35
CA GLY A 105 -11.46 10.67 13.61
C GLY A 105 -11.80 9.18 13.54
N VAL A 106 -12.02 8.61 12.34
CA VAL A 106 -12.25 7.18 12.19
C VAL A 106 -10.94 6.42 12.34
N THR A 107 -10.90 5.43 13.22
CA THR A 107 -9.75 4.53 13.37
C THR A 107 -9.76 3.49 12.25
N LEU A 108 -8.68 3.44 11.45
CA LEU A 108 -8.52 2.46 10.39
C LEU A 108 -7.60 1.33 10.83
N VAL A 109 -8.04 0.08 10.67
CA VAL A 109 -7.21 -1.11 10.81
C VAL A 109 -7.11 -1.76 9.44
N ILE A 110 -5.91 -1.83 8.88
CA ILE A 110 -5.70 -2.26 7.49
C ILE A 110 -4.79 -3.48 7.49
N THR A 111 -5.17 -4.54 6.80
CA THR A 111 -4.24 -5.59 6.37
C THR A 111 -3.83 -5.30 4.93
N THR A 112 -2.55 -5.42 4.62
CA THR A 112 -2.04 -5.22 3.25
C THR A 112 -0.73 -5.96 3.05
N HIS A 113 -0.47 -6.35 1.83
CA HIS A 113 0.84 -6.81 1.37
C HIS A 113 1.56 -5.75 0.52
N PHE A 114 0.94 -4.58 0.32
CA PHE A 114 1.56 -3.43 -0.35
C PHE A 114 2.26 -2.54 0.67
N MET A 115 3.59 -2.50 0.61
CA MET A 115 4.39 -1.73 1.56
C MET A 115 4.21 -0.22 1.39
N ASP A 116 3.98 0.24 0.17
CA ASP A 116 3.65 1.63 -0.15
C ASP A 116 2.32 2.07 0.49
N GLU A 117 1.30 1.20 0.50
CA GLU A 117 0.03 1.46 1.20
C GLU A 117 0.24 1.61 2.70
N ALA A 118 0.99 0.68 3.32
CA ALA A 118 1.29 0.75 4.74
C ALA A 118 2.10 2.01 5.10
N GLU A 119 3.06 2.40 4.26
CA GLU A 119 3.89 3.59 4.46
C GLU A 119 3.09 4.89 4.37
N GLN A 120 2.11 4.95 3.48
CA GLN A 120 1.28 6.15 3.27
C GLN A 120 0.15 6.31 4.29
N LEU A 121 -0.53 5.21 4.65
CA LEU A 121 -1.76 5.28 5.43
C LEU A 121 -1.56 5.02 6.92
N CYS A 122 -0.56 4.23 7.32
CA CYS A 122 -0.43 3.77 8.69
C CYS A 122 0.48 4.68 9.52
N GLU A 123 0.03 5.03 10.73
CA GLU A 123 0.85 5.70 11.75
C GLU A 123 1.67 4.68 12.54
N ARG A 124 1.14 3.47 12.67
CA ARG A 124 1.76 2.33 13.34
C ARG A 124 1.41 1.06 12.59
N LEU A 125 2.36 0.18 12.44
CA LEU A 125 2.17 -1.10 11.77
C LEU A 125 2.88 -2.24 12.49
N ILE A 126 2.46 -3.45 12.18
CA ILE A 126 3.07 -4.69 12.65
C ILE A 126 3.45 -5.49 11.41
N VAL A 127 4.72 -5.87 11.30
CA VAL A 127 5.21 -6.78 10.26
C VAL A 127 5.07 -8.20 10.78
N ILE A 128 4.32 -9.03 10.04
CA ILE A 128 4.07 -10.44 10.39
C ILE A 128 4.66 -11.33 9.29
N ASP A 129 5.48 -12.31 9.67
CA ASP A 129 5.93 -13.37 8.79
C ASP A 129 5.82 -14.73 9.49
N ARG A 130 5.33 -15.73 8.77
CA ARG A 130 5.13 -17.13 9.28
C ARG A 130 4.43 -17.18 10.64
N GLY A 131 3.42 -16.33 10.83
CA GLY A 131 2.63 -16.27 12.07
C GLY A 131 3.34 -15.63 13.27
N LYS A 132 4.49 -14.96 13.05
CA LYS A 132 5.25 -14.26 14.11
C LYS A 132 5.34 -12.77 13.83
N ILE A 133 5.27 -11.98 14.88
CA ILE A 133 5.56 -10.55 14.81
C ILE A 133 7.06 -10.37 14.66
N MET A 134 7.49 -9.82 13.54
CA MET A 134 8.90 -9.56 13.22
C MET A 134 9.33 -8.16 13.68
N ALA A 135 8.44 -7.19 13.55
CA ALA A 135 8.68 -5.82 13.97
C ALA A 135 7.35 -5.07 14.18
N GLU A 136 7.41 -4.01 14.97
CA GLU A 136 6.28 -3.13 15.26
C GLU A 136 6.80 -1.70 15.46
N GLY A 137 6.08 -0.71 14.92
CA GLY A 137 6.42 0.71 15.05
C GLY A 137 5.78 1.58 13.96
N SER A 138 6.18 2.85 13.91
CA SER A 138 5.83 3.70 12.79
C SER A 138 6.64 3.32 11.54
N PRO A 139 6.13 3.59 10.31
CA PRO A 139 6.91 3.37 9.10
C PRO A 139 8.32 3.98 9.18
N SER A 140 8.41 5.23 9.61
CA SER A 140 9.69 5.95 9.71
C SER A 140 10.66 5.36 10.73
N ASP A 141 10.16 4.87 11.88
CA ASP A 141 11.01 4.25 12.89
C ASP A 141 11.52 2.89 12.43
N LEU A 142 10.67 2.12 11.75
CA LEU A 142 11.07 0.82 11.21
C LEU A 142 12.13 0.98 10.11
N ILE A 143 11.96 1.95 9.20
CA ILE A 143 12.96 2.24 8.17
C ILE A 143 14.28 2.63 8.82
N LYS A 144 14.29 3.56 9.78
CA LYS A 144 15.51 3.97 10.51
C LYS A 144 16.19 2.84 11.26
N LYS A 145 15.41 1.92 11.83
CA LYS A 145 15.93 0.83 12.66
C LYS A 145 16.47 -0.34 11.84
N TYR A 146 15.84 -0.64 10.72
CA TYR A 146 16.10 -1.87 9.97
C TYR A 146 16.65 -1.64 8.57
N SER A 147 16.82 -0.41 8.11
CA SER A 147 17.45 -0.12 6.83
C SER A 147 18.47 1.02 6.98
N SER A 148 19.38 1.14 6.01
CA SER A 148 20.24 2.32 5.88
C SER A 148 19.41 3.48 5.33
N LYS A 149 19.94 4.69 5.41
CA LYS A 149 19.21 5.90 4.99
C LYS A 149 18.83 5.90 3.51
N GLU A 150 19.73 5.39 2.67
CA GLU A 150 19.62 5.45 1.21
C GLU A 150 19.93 4.09 0.57
N VAL A 151 19.38 3.89 -0.61
CA VAL A 151 19.63 2.74 -1.46
C VAL A 151 20.17 3.23 -2.80
N LEU A 152 21.30 2.68 -3.22
CA LEU A 152 21.89 2.88 -4.53
C LEU A 152 21.58 1.68 -5.42
N GLU A 153 20.76 1.87 -6.43
CA GLU A 153 20.45 0.85 -7.44
C GLU A 153 21.40 0.99 -8.63
N LEU A 154 22.13 -0.07 -8.93
CA LEU A 154 23.09 -0.10 -10.03
C LEU A 154 22.73 -1.15 -11.06
N ARG A 155 22.74 -0.81 -12.33
CA ARG A 155 22.60 -1.75 -13.44
C ARG A 155 23.84 -1.72 -14.32
N PHE A 156 24.46 -2.88 -14.50
CA PHE A 156 25.68 -3.03 -15.30
C PHE A 156 25.40 -3.56 -16.71
N GLY A 157 24.22 -4.14 -16.94
CA GLY A 157 23.81 -4.66 -18.25
C GLY A 157 24.57 -5.90 -18.70
N SER A 158 25.16 -6.60 -17.76
CA SER A 158 25.83 -7.89 -17.97
C SER A 158 25.14 -8.95 -17.09
N ASP A 159 25.12 -10.20 -17.54
CA ASP A 159 24.57 -11.35 -16.79
C ASP A 159 25.44 -11.75 -15.58
N ASN A 160 26.40 -10.93 -15.20
CA ASN A 160 27.38 -11.23 -14.14
C ASN A 160 27.31 -10.25 -12.96
N ASN A 161 26.09 -9.96 -12.50
CA ASN A 161 25.86 -9.11 -11.33
C ASN A 161 26.54 -9.65 -10.06
N GLU A 162 26.64 -10.98 -9.91
CA GLU A 162 27.33 -11.60 -8.76
C GLU A 162 28.81 -11.26 -8.68
N ALA A 163 29.55 -11.37 -9.78
CA ALA A 163 30.97 -11.05 -9.79
C ALA A 163 31.26 -9.55 -9.59
N VAL A 164 30.34 -8.69 -10.02
CA VAL A 164 30.41 -7.25 -9.72
C VAL A 164 30.08 -7.00 -8.25
N ALA A 165 29.06 -7.66 -7.72
CA ALA A 165 28.63 -7.52 -6.34
C ALA A 165 29.74 -7.87 -5.34
N GLU A 166 30.52 -8.92 -5.60
CA GLU A 166 31.68 -9.28 -4.75
C GLU A 166 32.69 -8.13 -4.61
N LYS A 167 32.92 -7.33 -5.67
CA LYS A 167 33.81 -6.18 -5.64
C LYS A 167 33.23 -4.95 -4.93
N LEU A 168 31.91 -4.97 -4.70
CA LEU A 168 31.17 -3.86 -4.10
C LEU A 168 30.80 -4.10 -2.62
N ARG A 169 30.99 -5.31 -2.09
CA ARG A 169 30.61 -5.68 -0.72
C ARG A 169 31.16 -4.75 0.35
N ASP A 170 32.43 -4.34 0.18
CA ASP A 170 33.12 -3.46 1.15
C ASP A 170 32.72 -2.00 1.05
N LYS A 171 31.85 -1.62 0.09
CA LYS A 171 31.45 -0.26 -0.18
C LYS A 171 30.10 0.14 0.44
N CYS A 172 29.40 -0.80 1.05
CA CYS A 172 28.06 -0.60 1.60
C CYS A 172 27.84 -1.46 2.86
N GLU A 173 26.82 -1.11 3.65
CA GLU A 173 26.47 -1.86 4.84
C GLU A 173 25.78 -3.20 4.52
N ARG A 174 24.99 -3.21 3.45
CA ARG A 174 24.27 -4.37 2.93
C ARG A 174 24.22 -4.30 1.42
N LEU A 175 24.27 -5.45 0.76
CA LEU A 175 24.18 -5.59 -0.68
C LEU A 175 23.21 -6.71 -1.02
N GLU A 176 22.34 -6.45 -2.01
CA GLU A 176 21.45 -7.45 -2.59
C GLU A 176 21.68 -7.52 -4.10
N VAL A 177 21.75 -8.75 -4.62
CA VAL A 177 21.91 -9.00 -6.05
C VAL A 177 20.56 -9.44 -6.61
N LEU A 178 20.06 -8.67 -7.56
CA LEU A 178 18.85 -8.99 -8.32
C LEU A 178 19.25 -9.36 -9.76
N PRO A 179 18.41 -10.07 -10.51
CA PRO A 179 18.73 -10.46 -11.87
C PRO A 179 19.11 -9.30 -12.79
N ASP A 180 18.47 -8.13 -12.62
CA ASP A 180 18.64 -6.96 -13.48
C ASP A 180 19.46 -5.83 -12.84
N ARG A 181 19.74 -5.89 -11.52
CA ARG A 181 20.38 -4.80 -10.77
C ARG A 181 21.04 -5.28 -9.48
N ILE A 182 21.87 -4.41 -8.90
CA ILE A 182 22.45 -4.56 -7.57
C ILE A 182 21.94 -3.42 -6.70
N LEU A 183 21.47 -3.75 -5.49
CA LEU A 183 21.06 -2.78 -4.47
C LEU A 183 22.15 -2.68 -3.42
N LEU A 184 22.64 -1.46 -3.17
CA LEU A 184 23.59 -1.17 -2.11
C LEU A 184 22.92 -0.25 -1.09
N TYR A 185 22.89 -0.67 0.15
CA TYR A 185 22.34 0.06 1.27
C TYR A 185 23.46 0.84 1.95
N SER A 186 23.31 2.16 2.03
CA SER A 186 24.35 3.09 2.50
C SER A 186 23.75 4.31 3.21
N GLU A 187 24.51 4.89 4.12
CA GLU A 187 24.16 6.17 4.74
C GLU A 187 24.28 7.35 3.77
N ASN A 188 25.14 7.24 2.74
CA ASN A 188 25.33 8.25 1.70
C ASN A 188 25.58 7.56 0.35
N ALA A 189 24.53 7.37 -0.41
CA ALA A 189 24.56 6.65 -1.68
C ALA A 189 25.35 7.41 -2.78
N GLU A 190 25.32 8.73 -2.77
CA GLU A 190 26.10 9.54 -3.75
C GLU A 190 27.59 9.34 -3.55
N LYS A 191 28.07 9.41 -2.30
CA LYS A 191 29.48 9.14 -1.97
C LYS A 191 29.86 7.70 -2.32
N THR A 192 29.00 6.75 -2.02
CA THR A 192 29.20 5.34 -2.38
C THR A 192 29.33 5.18 -3.90
N LEU A 193 28.48 5.84 -4.68
CA LEU A 193 28.57 5.83 -6.15
C LEU A 193 29.90 6.39 -6.66
N GLU A 194 30.35 7.53 -6.12
CA GLU A 194 31.65 8.10 -6.48
C GLU A 194 32.82 7.14 -6.20
N GLU A 195 32.81 6.47 -5.05
CA GLU A 195 33.85 5.49 -4.69
C GLU A 195 33.83 4.27 -5.63
N ILE A 196 32.65 3.82 -6.03
CA ILE A 196 32.46 2.74 -7.01
C ILE A 196 33.03 3.14 -8.36
N MET A 197 32.72 4.34 -8.86
CA MET A 197 33.24 4.84 -10.13
C MET A 197 34.79 5.00 -10.11
N LYS A 198 35.34 5.50 -9.00
CA LYS A 198 36.80 5.60 -8.81
C LYS A 198 37.50 4.24 -8.78
N SER A 199 36.78 3.18 -8.38
CA SER A 199 37.31 1.81 -8.41
C SER A 199 37.26 1.13 -9.79
N GLY A 200 36.84 1.86 -10.82
CA GLY A 200 36.76 1.36 -12.20
C GLY A 200 35.50 0.61 -12.54
N GLN A 201 34.51 0.65 -11.67
CA GLN A 201 33.19 0.05 -11.95
C GLN A 201 32.25 1.14 -12.50
N HIS A 202 31.78 0.96 -13.74
CA HIS A 202 30.93 1.94 -14.43
C HIS A 202 29.56 1.32 -14.72
N PRO A 203 28.54 1.57 -13.88
CA PRO A 203 27.18 1.11 -14.14
C PRO A 203 26.59 1.84 -15.37
N ARG A 204 25.75 1.14 -16.13
CA ARG A 204 24.97 1.76 -17.23
C ARG A 204 23.96 2.77 -16.71
N THR A 205 23.33 2.45 -15.59
CA THR A 205 22.41 3.36 -14.89
C THR A 205 22.62 3.24 -13.38
N SER A 206 22.48 4.37 -12.70
CA SER A 206 22.47 4.47 -11.26
C SER A 206 21.25 5.28 -10.82
N LEU A 207 20.59 4.83 -9.73
CA LEU A 207 19.49 5.52 -9.09
C LEU A 207 19.74 5.57 -7.60
N VAL A 208 19.73 6.77 -7.04
CA VAL A 208 19.74 6.98 -5.59
C VAL A 208 18.30 7.22 -5.13
N ARG A 209 17.86 6.45 -4.16
CA ARG A 209 16.55 6.61 -3.51
C ARG A 209 16.67 6.49 -1.99
N ARG A 210 15.67 6.97 -1.28
CA ARG A 210 15.53 6.67 0.16
C ARG A 210 15.11 5.22 0.34
N SER A 211 15.46 4.65 1.49
CA SER A 211 14.93 3.36 1.91
C SER A 211 13.44 3.45 2.21
N SER A 212 12.73 2.37 1.96
CA SER A 212 11.28 2.23 2.13
C SER A 212 10.92 1.07 3.07
N LEU A 213 9.65 0.93 3.40
CA LEU A 213 9.17 -0.25 4.15
C LEU A 213 9.38 -1.56 3.39
N GLU A 214 9.44 -1.54 2.06
CA GLU A 214 9.74 -2.72 1.26
C GLU A 214 11.15 -3.25 1.59
N ASP A 215 12.16 -2.37 1.68
CA ASP A 215 13.53 -2.73 2.06
C ASP A 215 13.59 -3.33 3.48
N VAL A 216 12.75 -2.81 4.40
CA VAL A 216 12.63 -3.34 5.76
C VAL A 216 11.99 -4.73 5.75
N PHE A 217 10.90 -4.90 5.00
CA PHE A 217 10.20 -6.19 4.92
C PHE A 217 11.09 -7.28 4.37
N LEU A 218 11.79 -7.01 3.27
CA LEU A 218 12.73 -7.95 2.66
C LEU A 218 13.85 -8.35 3.64
N ARG A 219 14.41 -7.37 4.37
CA ARG A 219 15.42 -7.64 5.39
C ARG A 219 14.91 -8.53 6.52
N LEU A 220 13.71 -8.25 7.04
CA LEU A 220 13.15 -8.96 8.19
C LEU A 220 12.68 -10.38 7.86
N THR A 221 12.19 -10.60 6.64
CA THR A 221 11.66 -11.89 6.21
C THR A 221 12.70 -12.79 5.53
N GLY A 222 13.86 -12.21 5.15
CA GLY A 222 14.88 -12.90 4.38
C GLY A 222 14.43 -13.27 2.95
N ARG A 223 13.33 -12.67 2.48
CA ARG A 223 12.85 -12.85 1.10
C ARG A 223 13.66 -11.97 0.16
N THR A 224 13.77 -12.40 -1.09
CA THR A 224 14.30 -11.58 -2.18
C THR A 224 13.15 -11.07 -3.04
N LEU A 225 13.36 -9.96 -3.77
CA LEU A 225 12.36 -9.40 -4.70
C LEU A 225 11.96 -10.35 -5.86
N VAL A 226 12.48 -11.58 -5.87
CA VAL A 226 12.37 -12.55 -6.97
C VAL A 226 11.56 -13.80 -6.58
N GLU A 227 10.97 -13.85 -5.37
CA GLU A 227 10.07 -14.95 -4.96
C GLU A 227 8.60 -14.57 -5.10
#